data_906f99eadbdd4dc663f85f450c93abc1
#
_entry.id   906f99eadbdd4dc663f85f450c93abc1
#
_cell.length_a   1.000
_cell.length_b   1.000
_cell.length_c   1.000
_cell.angle_alpha   90.00
_cell.angle_beta   90.00
_cell.angle_gamma   90.00
#
_symmetry.space_group_name_H-M   'P 1'
#
loop_
_entity.id
_entity.type
_entity.pdbx_description
1 polymer ?
#
loop_
_entity_poly.entity_id
_entity_poly.type
_entity_poly.pdbx_seq_one_letter_code
_entity_poly.pdbx_strand_id
1 'polypeptide(L)'
;VTRPDAAVPPRTAFLLAQVGASAADRFQERVAALGLTARAAGAIRIIGQRPGISQREVAHALGAPPSRIVSLLDELASAGLVDRERNETDRRNNALSLTGEGRAMLGRLRTVAEEHQAEVLDVLAPDERVALAALLQKLSTGTGLTPDGHPGYRA
;
A
#
# COMPACT_ATOMS: atom_id res chain seq x y z
N VAL A 1 15.03 16.89 34.06
CA VAL A 1 14.21 18.00 33.56
C VAL A 1 12.96 17.40 32.93
N THR A 2 11.85 17.35 33.68
CA THR A 2 10.55 16.88 33.21
C THR A 2 10.05 17.88 32.18
N ARG A 3 9.94 17.44 30.92
CA ARG A 3 9.26 18.22 29.89
C ARG A 3 7.85 18.54 30.39
N PRO A 4 7.39 19.80 30.34
CA PRO A 4 6.00 20.09 30.65
C PRO A 4 5.14 19.27 29.69
N ASP A 5 4.20 18.54 30.26
CA ASP A 5 3.19 17.76 29.58
C ASP A 5 2.35 18.72 28.72
N ALA A 6 2.80 18.94 27.49
CA ALA A 6 2.04 19.76 26.55
C ALA A 6 0.77 18.96 26.25
N ALA A 7 -0.35 19.41 26.84
CA ALA A 7 -1.65 18.78 26.67
C ALA A 7 -1.92 18.58 25.17
N VAL A 8 -2.10 17.33 24.77
CA VAL A 8 -2.45 17.00 23.38
C VAL A 8 -3.79 17.69 23.07
N PRO A 9 -3.90 18.45 21.97
CA PRO A 9 -5.16 19.09 21.62
C PRO A 9 -6.28 18.05 21.58
N PRO A 10 -7.45 18.37 22.16
CA PRO A 10 -8.57 17.45 22.15
C PRO A 10 -8.90 17.05 20.71
N ARG A 11 -9.28 15.78 20.52
CA ARG A 11 -9.67 15.21 19.23
C ARG A 11 -8.51 14.94 18.23
N THR A 12 -7.23 15.01 18.60
CA THR A 12 -6.11 14.71 17.67
C THR A 12 -6.23 13.31 17.06
N ALA A 13 -6.52 12.29 17.86
CA ALA A 13 -6.73 10.92 17.35
C ALA A 13 -7.95 10.81 16.43
N PHE A 14 -9.03 11.54 16.74
CA PHE A 14 -10.21 11.60 15.88
C PHE A 14 -9.90 12.24 14.53
N LEU A 15 -9.17 13.37 14.51
CA LEU A 15 -8.76 14.04 13.26
C LEU A 15 -7.84 13.16 12.43
N LEU A 16 -6.91 12.44 13.08
CA LEU A 16 -6.05 11.48 12.38
C LEU A 16 -6.87 10.38 11.70
N ALA A 17 -7.86 9.82 12.39
CA ALA A 17 -8.74 8.81 11.82
C ALA A 17 -9.60 9.38 10.67
N GLN A 18 -10.16 10.56 10.83
CA GLN A 18 -10.99 11.22 9.83
C GLN A 18 -10.22 11.55 8.55
N VAL A 19 -9.05 12.16 8.69
CA VAL A 19 -8.18 12.51 7.56
C VAL A 19 -7.68 11.23 6.88
N GLY A 20 -7.27 10.24 7.66
CA GLY A 20 -6.81 8.95 7.13
C GLY A 20 -7.89 8.21 6.34
N ALA A 21 -9.13 8.17 6.82
CA ALA A 21 -10.25 7.58 6.10
C ALA A 21 -10.52 8.32 4.78
N SER A 22 -10.62 9.65 4.83
CA SER A 22 -10.84 10.47 3.62
C SER A 22 -9.72 10.30 2.58
N ALA A 23 -8.46 10.23 3.01
CA ALA A 23 -7.34 9.99 2.12
C ALA A 23 -7.40 8.58 1.51
N ALA A 24 -7.77 7.56 2.29
CA ALA A 24 -7.92 6.19 1.81
C ALA A 24 -9.03 6.06 0.76
N ASP A 25 -10.19 6.68 0.98
CA ASP A 25 -11.32 6.67 0.05
C ASP A 25 -10.94 7.30 -1.30
N ARG A 26 -10.34 8.49 -1.27
CA ARG A 26 -9.88 9.17 -2.50
C ARG A 26 -8.83 8.38 -3.26
N PHE A 27 -7.90 7.74 -2.54
CA PHE A 27 -6.92 6.87 -3.19
C PHE A 27 -7.57 5.68 -3.87
N GLN A 28 -8.55 5.06 -3.21
CA GLN A 28 -9.31 3.94 -3.77
C GLN A 28 -10.07 4.33 -5.04
N GLU A 29 -10.71 5.49 -5.08
CA GLU A 29 -11.38 6.02 -6.28
C GLU A 29 -10.40 6.19 -7.45
N ARG A 30 -9.21 6.75 -7.20
CA ARG A 30 -8.17 6.93 -8.22
C ARG A 30 -7.64 5.61 -8.77
N VAL A 31 -7.44 4.64 -7.89
CA VAL A 31 -7.00 3.29 -8.27
C VAL A 31 -8.11 2.56 -9.06
N ALA A 32 -9.37 2.75 -8.68
CA ALA A 32 -10.51 2.19 -9.40
C ALA A 32 -10.62 2.73 -10.84
N ALA A 33 -10.22 3.98 -11.09
CA ALA A 33 -10.15 4.55 -12.42
C ALA A 33 -9.12 3.85 -13.34
N LEU A 34 -8.14 3.13 -12.75
CA LEU A 34 -7.21 2.26 -13.48
C LEU A 34 -7.74 0.83 -13.68
N GLY A 35 -8.96 0.54 -13.26
CA GLY A 35 -9.56 -0.80 -13.30
C GLY A 35 -9.04 -1.74 -12.20
N LEU A 36 -8.47 -1.21 -11.13
CA LEU A 36 -7.87 -2.00 -10.05
C LEU A 36 -8.58 -1.77 -8.73
N THR A 37 -8.52 -2.78 -7.86
CA THR A 37 -8.81 -2.59 -6.44
C THR A 37 -7.55 -2.10 -5.71
N ALA A 38 -7.71 -1.46 -4.53
CA ALA A 38 -6.57 -1.07 -3.71
C ALA A 38 -5.66 -2.26 -3.37
N ARG A 39 -6.25 -3.45 -3.15
CA ARG A 39 -5.49 -4.68 -2.90
C ARG A 39 -4.69 -5.13 -4.12
N ALA A 40 -5.26 -5.05 -5.33
CA ALA A 40 -4.56 -5.34 -6.58
C ALA A 40 -3.37 -4.39 -6.79
N ALA A 41 -3.57 -3.09 -6.55
CA ALA A 41 -2.51 -2.10 -6.59
C ALA A 41 -1.39 -2.40 -5.57
N GLY A 42 -1.77 -2.80 -4.35
CA GLY A 42 -0.82 -3.24 -3.32
C GLY A 42 0.00 -4.46 -3.76
N ALA A 43 -0.64 -5.47 -4.35
CA ALA A 43 0.04 -6.66 -4.87
C ALA A 43 1.03 -6.31 -5.99
N ILE A 44 0.62 -5.51 -6.97
CA ILE A 44 1.48 -5.04 -8.06
C ILE A 44 2.70 -4.30 -7.51
N ARG A 45 2.51 -3.41 -6.53
CA ARG A 45 3.60 -2.68 -5.88
C ARG A 45 4.59 -3.62 -5.19
N ILE A 46 4.10 -4.57 -4.39
CA ILE A 46 4.94 -5.50 -3.64
C ILE A 46 5.72 -6.41 -4.59
N ILE A 47 5.08 -6.97 -5.62
CA ILE A 47 5.72 -7.83 -6.61
C ILE A 47 6.77 -7.03 -7.40
N GLY A 48 6.47 -5.78 -7.76
CA GLY A 48 7.41 -4.90 -8.45
C GLY A 48 8.64 -4.51 -7.63
N GLN A 49 8.51 -4.41 -6.31
CA GLN A 49 9.62 -4.13 -5.40
C GLN A 49 10.47 -5.37 -5.10
N ARG A 50 9.87 -6.56 -5.17
CA ARG A 50 10.50 -7.85 -4.83
C ARG A 50 10.20 -8.90 -5.92
N PRO A 51 10.80 -8.78 -7.11
CA PRO A 51 10.64 -9.79 -8.15
C PRO A 51 11.07 -11.17 -7.64
N GLY A 52 10.29 -12.19 -7.97
CA GLY A 52 10.51 -13.56 -7.47
C GLY A 52 9.86 -13.85 -6.10
N ILE A 53 9.13 -12.89 -5.53
CA ILE A 53 8.41 -13.07 -4.28
C ILE A 53 7.38 -14.21 -4.39
N SER A 54 7.23 -14.99 -3.33
CA SER A 54 6.23 -16.05 -3.27
C SER A 54 4.82 -15.50 -2.98
N GLN A 55 3.82 -16.22 -3.41
CA GLN A 55 2.41 -15.91 -3.09
C GLN A 55 2.16 -15.80 -1.58
N ARG A 56 2.84 -16.62 -0.77
CA ARG A 56 2.71 -16.59 0.69
C ARG A 56 3.27 -15.30 1.29
N GLU A 57 4.39 -14.81 0.76
CA GLU A 57 4.98 -13.55 1.20
C GLU A 57 4.12 -12.35 0.79
N VAL A 58 3.50 -12.38 -0.41
CA VAL A 58 2.52 -11.36 -0.82
C VAL A 58 1.33 -11.35 0.13
N ALA A 59 0.78 -12.52 0.50
CA ALA A 59 -0.31 -12.64 1.46
C ALA A 59 0.07 -12.03 2.83
N HIS A 60 1.26 -12.34 3.31
CA HIS A 60 1.78 -11.80 4.56
C HIS A 60 1.93 -10.27 4.50
N ALA A 61 2.55 -9.75 3.44
CA ALA A 61 2.77 -8.31 3.26
C ALA A 61 1.46 -7.52 3.14
N LEU A 62 0.44 -8.09 2.52
CA LEU A 62 -0.89 -7.47 2.41
C LEU A 62 -1.76 -7.67 3.66
N GLY A 63 -1.35 -8.51 4.60
CA GLY A 63 -2.14 -8.87 5.76
C GLY A 63 -3.46 -9.56 5.39
N ALA A 64 -3.48 -10.30 4.28
CA ALA A 64 -4.67 -10.95 3.72
C ALA A 64 -4.60 -12.48 3.84
N PRO A 65 -5.76 -13.16 3.98
CA PRO A 65 -5.81 -14.61 3.98
C PRO A 65 -5.24 -15.19 2.66
N PRO A 66 -4.48 -16.31 2.71
CA PRO A 66 -3.90 -16.91 1.51
C PRO A 66 -4.90 -17.20 0.38
N SER A 67 -6.10 -17.66 0.72
CA SER A 67 -7.16 -17.95 -0.26
C SER A 67 -7.57 -16.74 -1.10
N ARG A 68 -7.67 -15.56 -0.47
CA ARG A 68 -8.00 -14.31 -1.17
C ARG A 68 -6.87 -13.85 -2.09
N ILE A 69 -5.63 -14.14 -1.71
CA ILE A 69 -4.47 -13.81 -2.54
C ILE A 69 -4.36 -14.72 -3.76
N VAL A 70 -4.74 -15.99 -3.66
CA VAL A 70 -4.81 -16.90 -4.82
C VAL A 70 -5.71 -16.28 -5.91
N SER A 71 -6.97 -15.98 -5.56
CA SER A 71 -7.93 -15.39 -6.50
C SER A 71 -7.43 -14.07 -7.09
N LEU A 72 -6.89 -13.19 -6.26
CA LEU A 72 -6.32 -11.92 -6.71
C LEU A 72 -5.18 -12.11 -7.72
N LEU A 73 -4.26 -13.03 -7.44
CA LEU A 73 -3.14 -13.30 -8.33
C LEU A 73 -3.59 -14.00 -9.62
N ASP A 74 -4.66 -14.80 -9.57
CA ASP A 74 -5.27 -15.39 -10.76
C ASP A 74 -5.88 -14.30 -11.66
N GLU A 75 -6.57 -13.33 -11.06
CA GLU A 75 -7.12 -12.16 -11.77
C GLU A 75 -5.99 -11.32 -12.41
N LEU A 76 -4.92 -11.01 -11.66
CA LEU A 76 -3.78 -10.23 -12.16
C LEU A 76 -3.02 -10.97 -13.28
N ALA A 77 -2.87 -12.29 -13.17
CA ALA A 77 -2.26 -13.11 -14.22
C ALA A 77 -3.15 -13.17 -15.47
N SER A 78 -4.47 -13.33 -15.29
CA SER A 78 -5.43 -13.31 -16.39
C SER A 78 -5.49 -11.97 -17.11
N ALA A 79 -5.27 -10.86 -16.36
CA ALA A 79 -5.13 -9.52 -16.91
C ALA A 79 -3.75 -9.26 -17.56
N GLY A 80 -2.85 -10.24 -17.55
CA GLY A 80 -1.52 -10.11 -18.14
C GLY A 80 -0.57 -9.18 -17.38
N LEU A 81 -0.83 -8.92 -16.09
CA LEU A 81 -0.03 -8.00 -15.27
C LEU A 81 1.05 -8.71 -14.45
N VAL A 82 0.84 -9.99 -14.14
CA VAL A 82 1.73 -10.82 -13.31
C VAL A 82 2.03 -12.13 -14.00
N ASP A 83 3.30 -12.51 -14.01
CA ASP A 83 3.77 -13.83 -14.40
C ASP A 83 4.01 -14.69 -13.17
N ARG A 84 3.73 -16.00 -13.32
CA ARG A 84 4.02 -17.05 -12.35
C ARG A 84 5.04 -18.00 -12.92
N GLU A 85 6.27 -17.90 -12.48
CA GLU A 85 7.30 -18.87 -12.81
C GLU A 85 7.26 -20.02 -11.81
N ARG A 86 7.23 -21.26 -12.33
CA ARG A 86 7.39 -22.43 -11.48
C ARG A 86 8.84 -22.47 -11.00
N ASN A 87 9.03 -22.40 -9.69
CA ASN A 87 10.34 -22.65 -9.12
C ASN A 87 10.68 -24.13 -9.30
N GLU A 88 11.71 -24.44 -10.09
CA GLU A 88 12.12 -25.83 -10.38
C GLU A 88 12.56 -26.59 -9.13
N THR A 89 13.04 -25.86 -8.11
CA THR A 89 13.52 -26.42 -6.84
C THR A 89 12.44 -26.54 -5.77
N ASP A 90 11.35 -25.76 -5.85
CA ASP A 90 10.20 -25.84 -4.94
C ASP A 90 8.88 -25.70 -5.69
N ARG A 91 8.29 -26.84 -6.06
CA ARG A 91 7.01 -26.90 -6.79
C ARG A 91 5.82 -26.29 -6.04
N ARG A 92 5.99 -25.89 -4.76
CA ARG A 92 4.94 -25.29 -3.93
C ARG A 92 5.01 -23.77 -3.88
N ASN A 93 6.11 -23.17 -4.37
CA ASN A 93 6.31 -21.72 -4.36
C ASN A 93 6.51 -21.23 -5.80
N ASN A 94 5.43 -20.70 -6.39
CA ASN A 94 5.55 -19.96 -7.64
C ASN A 94 6.23 -18.62 -7.35
N ALA A 95 7.30 -18.33 -8.07
CA ALA A 95 7.92 -17.00 -8.08
C ALA A 95 7.04 -16.06 -8.91
N LEU A 96 6.70 -14.90 -8.31
CA LEU A 96 5.86 -13.91 -8.95
C LEU A 96 6.72 -12.77 -9.48
N SER A 97 6.46 -12.35 -10.71
CA SER A 97 7.09 -11.19 -11.33
C SER A 97 6.07 -10.36 -12.10
N LEU A 98 6.37 -9.08 -12.33
CA LEU A 98 5.53 -8.25 -13.19
C LEU A 98 5.89 -8.50 -14.65
N THR A 99 4.88 -8.59 -15.50
CA THR A 99 5.04 -8.55 -16.95
C THR A 99 5.48 -7.16 -17.43
N GLY A 100 5.68 -6.96 -18.73
CA GLY A 100 5.85 -5.63 -19.32
C GLY A 100 4.67 -4.70 -19.00
N GLU A 101 3.44 -5.21 -19.17
CA GLU A 101 2.20 -4.49 -18.84
C GLU A 101 2.07 -4.23 -17.34
N GLY A 102 2.45 -5.19 -16.49
CA GLY A 102 2.48 -5.01 -15.05
C GLY A 102 3.43 -3.91 -14.59
N ARG A 103 4.60 -3.80 -15.23
CA ARG A 103 5.55 -2.69 -14.96
C ARG A 103 4.99 -1.34 -15.43
N ALA A 104 4.32 -1.29 -16.57
CA ALA A 104 3.64 -0.09 -17.05
C ALA A 104 2.52 0.32 -16.08
N MET A 105 1.73 -0.65 -15.59
CA MET A 105 0.70 -0.41 -14.58
C MET A 105 1.29 0.10 -13.25
N LEU A 106 2.41 -0.45 -12.80
CA LEU A 106 3.13 0.05 -11.62
C LEU A 106 3.57 1.51 -11.81
N GLY A 107 4.01 1.89 -13.01
CA GLY A 107 4.32 3.29 -13.35
C GLY A 107 3.09 4.20 -13.17
N ARG A 108 1.94 3.81 -13.72
CA ARG A 108 0.67 4.55 -13.54
C ARG A 108 0.25 4.67 -12.08
N LEU A 109 0.40 3.59 -11.31
CA LEU A 109 0.10 3.60 -9.86
C LEU A 109 1.01 4.56 -9.09
N ARG A 110 2.29 4.69 -9.47
CA ARG A 110 3.21 5.68 -8.86
C ARG A 110 2.73 7.11 -9.14
N THR A 111 2.37 7.43 -10.37
CA THR A 111 1.81 8.74 -10.71
C THR A 111 0.57 9.05 -9.90
N VAL A 112 -0.37 8.11 -9.83
CA VAL A 112 -1.59 8.27 -9.00
C VAL A 112 -1.25 8.49 -7.52
N ALA A 113 -0.27 7.78 -6.97
CA ALA A 113 0.14 7.96 -5.58
C ALA A 113 0.79 9.33 -5.33
N GLU A 114 1.62 9.80 -6.27
CA GLU A 114 2.27 11.12 -6.20
C GLU A 114 1.25 12.25 -6.28
N GLU A 115 0.33 12.19 -7.22
CA GLU A 115 -0.77 13.17 -7.36
C GLU A 115 -1.67 13.18 -6.12
N HIS A 116 -2.05 12.01 -5.64
CA HIS A 116 -2.84 11.87 -4.43
C HIS A 116 -2.14 12.48 -3.21
N GLN A 117 -0.84 12.18 -3.02
CA GLN A 117 -0.05 12.76 -1.94
C GLN A 117 0.00 14.29 -2.04
N ALA A 118 0.24 14.81 -3.24
CA ALA A 118 0.30 16.26 -3.47
C ALA A 118 -1.02 16.93 -3.09
N GLU A 119 -2.16 16.35 -3.50
CA GLU A 119 -3.50 16.89 -3.19
C GLU A 119 -3.83 16.83 -1.70
N VAL A 120 -3.57 15.70 -1.04
CA VAL A 120 -3.89 15.54 0.38
C VAL A 120 -3.06 16.50 1.25
N LEU A 121 -1.83 16.78 0.84
CA LEU A 121 -0.90 17.62 1.60
C LEU A 121 -0.82 19.07 1.10
N ASP A 122 -1.67 19.47 0.15
CA ASP A 122 -1.61 20.79 -0.50
C ASP A 122 -1.74 21.97 0.50
N VAL A 123 -2.57 21.77 1.52
CA VAL A 123 -2.81 22.76 2.58
C VAL A 123 -1.63 22.99 3.54
N LEU A 124 -0.58 22.16 3.45
CA LEU A 124 0.58 22.21 4.34
C LEU A 124 1.77 22.89 3.65
N ALA A 125 2.52 23.68 4.41
CA ALA A 125 3.82 24.19 3.99
C ALA A 125 4.86 23.06 3.86
N PRO A 126 5.94 23.23 3.10
CA PRO A 126 6.94 22.18 2.86
C PRO A 126 7.55 21.58 4.14
N ASP A 127 7.86 22.40 5.12
CA ASP A 127 8.40 21.99 6.42
C ASP A 127 7.34 21.23 7.26
N GLU A 128 6.08 21.63 7.19
CA GLU A 128 4.97 20.93 7.85
C GLU A 128 4.73 19.54 7.24
N ARG A 129 4.89 19.39 5.92
CA ARG A 129 4.81 18.06 5.25
C ARG A 129 5.89 17.12 5.76
N VAL A 130 7.12 17.61 5.91
CA VAL A 130 8.24 16.83 6.45
C VAL A 130 7.98 16.46 7.91
N ALA A 131 7.52 17.40 8.72
CA ALA A 131 7.20 17.17 10.12
C ALA A 131 6.07 16.13 10.28
N LEU A 132 4.99 16.27 9.49
CA LEU A 132 3.88 15.32 9.49
C LEU A 132 4.34 13.91 9.10
N ALA A 133 5.15 13.77 8.05
CA ALA A 133 5.68 12.47 7.63
C ALA A 133 6.48 11.79 8.74
N ALA A 134 7.34 12.54 9.44
CA ALA A 134 8.14 12.03 10.56
C ALA A 134 7.25 11.58 11.74
N LEU A 135 6.20 12.36 12.07
CA LEU A 135 5.26 12.04 13.14
C LEU A 135 4.42 10.80 12.81
N LEU A 136 3.91 10.71 11.58
CA LEU A 136 3.15 9.54 11.12
C LEU A 136 4.02 8.28 11.08
N GLN A 137 5.28 8.38 10.65
CA GLN A 137 6.23 7.27 10.69
C GLN A 137 6.47 6.77 12.11
N LYS A 138 6.64 7.68 13.05
CA LYS A 138 6.81 7.35 14.47
C LYS A 138 5.58 6.67 15.06
N LEU A 139 4.37 7.17 14.75
CA LEU A 139 3.12 6.55 15.17
C LEU A 139 2.95 5.15 14.56
N SER A 140 3.18 5.01 13.26
CA SER A 140 3.09 3.74 12.54
C SER A 140 3.98 2.67 13.18
N THR A 141 5.24 3.01 13.44
CA THR A 141 6.20 2.09 14.08
C THR A 141 5.77 1.74 15.51
N GLY A 142 5.34 2.74 16.28
CA GLY A 142 4.94 2.56 17.69
C GLY A 142 3.65 1.75 17.86
N THR A 143 2.79 1.70 16.85
CA THR A 143 1.54 0.92 16.87
C THR A 143 1.67 -0.45 16.18
N GLY A 144 2.87 -0.82 15.76
CA GLY A 144 3.12 -2.13 15.13
C GLY A 144 2.53 -2.27 13.72
N LEU A 145 2.24 -1.16 13.05
CA LEU A 145 1.80 -1.20 11.66
C LEU A 145 2.97 -1.57 10.75
N THR A 146 2.72 -2.46 9.81
CA THR A 146 3.72 -2.83 8.81
C THR A 146 3.85 -1.72 7.76
N PRO A 147 5.07 -1.37 7.31
CA PRO A 147 5.26 -0.32 6.29
C PRO A 147 4.50 -0.55 4.99
N ASP A 148 4.26 -1.81 4.66
CA ASP A 148 3.59 -2.23 3.43
C ASP A 148 2.07 -2.43 3.60
N GLY A 149 1.57 -2.40 4.84
CA GLY A 149 0.16 -2.65 5.13
C GLY A 149 -0.68 -1.37 4.99
N HIS A 150 -1.64 -1.37 4.06
CA HIS A 150 -2.62 -0.28 3.94
C HIS A 150 -4.00 -0.77 4.37
N PRO A 151 -4.81 0.06 5.08
CA PRO A 151 -6.16 -0.34 5.51
C PRO A 151 -7.04 -0.85 4.37
N GLY A 152 -6.97 -0.23 3.19
CA GLY A 152 -7.70 -0.65 2.00
C GLY A 152 -7.31 -2.04 1.46
N TYR A 153 -6.23 -2.65 1.93
CA TYR A 153 -5.85 -4.02 1.54
C TYR A 153 -6.61 -5.09 2.33
N ARG A 154 -7.24 -4.72 3.44
CA ARG A 154 -8.00 -5.63 4.32
C ARG A 154 -9.48 -5.70 3.96
N ALA A 155 -9.97 -4.74 3.21
CA ALA A 155 -11.38 -4.65 2.79
C ALA A 155 -11.75 -5.71 1.76
#